data_4bc7592f11dda9a7e71d27f073466067
#
_entry.id   4bc7592f11dda9a7e71d27f073466067
#
_cell.length_a   1.000
_cell.length_b   1.000
_cell.length_c   1.000
_cell.angle_alpha   90.00
_cell.angle_beta   90.00
_cell.angle_gamma   90.00
#
_symmetry.space_group_name_H-M   'P 1'
#
loop_
_entity.id
_entity.type
_entity.pdbx_description
1 polymer ?
#
loop_
_entity_poly.entity_id
_entity_poly.type
_entity_poly.pdbx_seq_one_letter_code
_entity_poly.pdbx_strand_id
1 'polypeptide(L)'
;KDYDTLVKWWRAWEFGVVPKECLPPGGVMVEEDGKPVCAGGLYVGEGTQFGFMEWIVSDKGAQPRILHESLKLCIDTIMSIAKDKGLKLVYTATKHEALGKRYEKYHQMMLTESNVKTFLRDLDGNYTKDLEWIQDEEQYFKHNK
;
A
#
# COMPACT_ATOMS: atom_id res chain seq x y z
N LYS A 1 -11.81 11.06 7.28
CA LYS A 1 -11.95 11.61 5.93
C LYS A 1 -11.03 10.87 4.94
N ASP A 2 -9.73 10.87 5.19
CA ASP A 2 -8.78 10.22 4.27
C ASP A 2 -8.95 8.71 4.24
N TYR A 3 -9.27 8.11 5.37
CA TYR A 3 -9.54 6.66 5.44
C TYR A 3 -10.70 6.25 4.54
N ASP A 4 -11.79 6.99 4.52
CA ASP A 4 -12.94 6.70 3.68
C ASP A 4 -12.57 6.75 2.19
N THR A 5 -11.70 7.69 1.82
CA THR A 5 -11.16 7.79 0.46
C THR A 5 -10.33 6.55 0.11
N LEU A 6 -9.48 6.10 1.03
CA LEU A 6 -8.67 4.90 0.83
C LEU A 6 -9.55 3.66 0.65
N VAL A 7 -10.56 3.48 1.49
CA VAL A 7 -11.49 2.35 1.38
C VAL A 7 -12.17 2.34 0.01
N LYS A 8 -12.64 3.50 -0.42
CA LYS A 8 -13.27 3.64 -1.75
C LYS A 8 -12.32 3.22 -2.87
N TRP A 9 -11.07 3.65 -2.82
CA TRP A 9 -10.08 3.31 -3.82
C TRP A 9 -9.71 1.84 -3.79
N TRP A 10 -9.48 1.26 -2.61
CA TRP A 10 -9.19 -0.17 -2.47
C TRP A 10 -10.29 -1.03 -3.07
N ARG A 11 -11.54 -0.70 -2.80
CA ARG A 11 -12.68 -1.42 -3.37
C ARG A 11 -12.76 -1.27 -4.89
N ALA A 12 -12.48 -0.08 -5.42
CA ALA A 12 -12.50 0.16 -6.86
C ALA A 12 -11.45 -0.69 -7.59
N TRP A 13 -10.29 -0.94 -6.95
CA TRP A 13 -9.22 -1.78 -7.48
C TRP A 13 -9.37 -3.25 -7.09
N GLU A 14 -10.40 -3.60 -6.34
CA GLU A 14 -10.59 -4.95 -5.79
C GLU A 14 -9.41 -5.40 -4.89
N PHE A 15 -8.81 -4.44 -4.20
CA PHE A 15 -7.81 -4.71 -3.16
C PHE A 15 -8.49 -5.00 -1.84
N GLY A 16 -7.78 -5.64 -0.90
CA GLY A 16 -8.28 -5.81 0.45
C GLY A 16 -8.39 -4.49 1.20
N VAL A 17 -9.34 -4.40 2.11
CA VAL A 17 -9.54 -3.23 2.96
C VAL A 17 -8.71 -3.38 4.22
N VAL A 18 -7.81 -2.42 4.45
CA VAL A 18 -6.96 -2.41 5.65
C VAL A 18 -7.73 -1.76 6.80
N PRO A 19 -7.84 -2.41 7.96
CA PRO A 19 -8.44 -1.77 9.12
C PRO A 19 -7.68 -0.50 9.50
N LYS A 20 -8.39 0.51 9.92
CA LYS A 20 -7.80 1.81 10.26
C LYS A 20 -6.67 1.69 11.30
N GLU A 21 -6.87 0.80 12.27
CA GLU A 21 -5.91 0.53 13.34
C GLU A 21 -4.62 -0.12 12.83
N CYS A 22 -4.66 -0.73 11.65
CA CYS A 22 -3.53 -1.42 11.04
C CYS A 22 -2.75 -0.55 10.06
N LEU A 23 -3.20 0.67 9.80
CA LEU A 23 -2.48 1.59 8.92
C LEU A 23 -1.25 2.16 9.61
N PRO A 24 -0.18 2.47 8.85
CA PRO A 24 0.98 3.12 9.45
C PRO A 24 0.58 4.50 9.97
N PRO A 25 1.22 4.97 11.07
CA PRO A 25 0.91 6.30 11.63
C PRO A 25 1.27 7.43 10.68
N GLY A 26 2.21 7.21 9.76
CA GLY A 26 2.60 8.16 8.74
C GLY A 26 2.19 7.70 7.35
N GLY A 27 1.56 8.59 6.61
CA GLY A 27 1.19 8.33 5.22
C GLY A 27 1.27 9.61 4.40
N VAL A 28 1.22 9.42 3.09
CA VAL A 28 1.25 10.52 2.11
C VAL A 28 -0.02 10.45 1.28
N MET A 29 -0.72 11.55 1.21
CA MET A 29 -1.86 11.74 0.31
C MET A 29 -1.49 12.86 -0.65
N VAL A 30 -1.53 12.58 -1.94
CA VAL A 30 -1.29 13.60 -2.98
C VAL A 30 -2.62 14.07 -3.51
N GLU A 31 -2.77 15.39 -3.56
CA GLU A 31 -3.97 16.05 -4.06
C GLU A 31 -3.62 16.94 -5.26
N GLU A 32 -4.55 17.04 -6.19
CA GLU A 32 -4.51 17.97 -7.31
C GLU A 32 -5.71 18.89 -7.18
N ASP A 33 -5.48 20.20 -7.03
CA ASP A 33 -6.53 21.21 -6.82
C ASP A 33 -7.51 20.83 -5.68
N GLY A 34 -6.95 20.32 -4.58
CA GLY A 34 -7.73 19.92 -3.42
C GLY A 34 -8.43 18.59 -3.55
N LYS A 35 -8.26 17.88 -4.67
CA LYS A 35 -8.87 16.57 -4.90
C LYS A 35 -7.84 15.45 -4.72
N PRO A 36 -8.08 14.47 -3.84
CA PRO A 36 -7.16 13.35 -3.66
C PRO A 36 -6.95 12.55 -4.93
N VAL A 37 -5.71 12.19 -5.23
CA VAL A 37 -5.31 11.44 -6.43
C VAL A 37 -4.71 10.08 -6.08
N CYS A 38 -3.77 10.05 -5.13
CA CYS A 38 -3.14 8.80 -4.72
C CYS A 38 -2.61 8.92 -3.29
N ALA A 39 -2.28 7.77 -2.72
CA ALA A 39 -1.75 7.70 -1.36
C ALA A 39 -0.82 6.52 -1.20
N GLY A 40 -0.06 6.54 -0.12
CA GLY A 40 0.78 5.44 0.31
C GLY A 40 1.22 5.63 1.75
N GLY A 41 1.74 4.57 2.36
CA GLY A 41 2.17 4.60 3.73
C GLY A 41 3.56 3.99 3.91
N LEU A 42 4.17 4.30 5.04
CA LEU A 42 5.46 3.77 5.44
C LEU A 42 5.37 3.18 6.85
N TYR A 43 5.58 1.89 6.96
CA TYR A 43 5.81 1.23 8.24
C TYR A 43 7.29 1.24 8.55
N VAL A 44 7.62 1.50 9.80
CA VAL A 44 9.01 1.41 10.28
C VAL A 44 9.08 0.23 11.26
N GLY A 45 9.99 -0.70 11.00
CA GLY A 45 10.22 -1.79 11.94
C GLY A 45 10.78 -1.26 13.25
N GLU A 46 10.06 -1.46 14.34
CA GLU A 46 10.45 -0.97 15.67
C GLU A 46 11.86 -1.44 16.05
N GLY A 47 12.71 -0.50 16.44
CA GLY A 47 14.09 -0.80 16.83
C GLY A 47 15.01 -1.14 15.66
N THR A 48 14.59 -0.92 14.41
CA THR A 48 15.37 -1.23 13.22
C THR A 48 15.51 -0.01 12.30
N GLN A 49 16.42 -0.12 11.34
CA GLN A 49 16.56 0.87 10.25
C GLN A 49 15.98 0.33 8.93
N PHE A 50 14.88 -0.42 9.06
CA PHE A 50 14.20 -1.07 7.94
C PHE A 50 12.74 -0.61 7.90
N GLY A 51 12.24 -0.30 6.70
CA GLY A 51 10.86 0.13 6.50
C GLY A 51 10.15 -0.63 5.41
N PHE A 52 8.82 -0.58 5.46
CA PHE A 52 7.94 -1.14 4.44
C PHE A 52 7.09 -0.02 3.85
N MET A 53 7.20 0.18 2.55
CA MET A 53 6.27 1.05 1.83
C MET A 53 5.10 0.20 1.37
N GLU A 54 3.92 0.54 1.85
CA GLU A 54 2.73 -0.26 1.57
C GLU A 54 1.52 0.62 1.24
N TRP A 55 0.52 -0.02 0.70
CA TRP A 55 -0.80 0.56 0.44
C TRP A 55 -0.76 1.70 -0.57
N ILE A 56 0.14 1.61 -1.55
CA ILE A 56 0.11 2.54 -2.69
C ILE A 56 -1.18 2.29 -3.45
N VAL A 57 -2.00 3.30 -3.52
CA VAL A 57 -3.30 3.23 -4.17
C VAL A 57 -3.65 4.57 -4.79
N SER A 58 -4.42 4.56 -5.85
CA SER A 58 -4.81 5.76 -6.57
C SER A 58 -6.30 5.78 -6.88
N ASP A 59 -6.79 6.98 -7.18
CA ASP A 59 -8.10 7.14 -7.77
C ASP A 59 -8.08 6.52 -9.18
N LYS A 60 -8.87 5.47 -9.38
CA LYS A 60 -8.96 4.76 -10.65
C LYS A 60 -9.45 5.65 -11.80
N GLY A 61 -10.20 6.70 -11.48
CA GLY A 61 -10.71 7.66 -12.44
C GLY A 61 -9.77 8.82 -12.75
N ALA A 62 -8.59 8.89 -12.14
CA ALA A 62 -7.66 9.98 -12.38
C ALA A 62 -7.10 9.95 -13.80
N GLN A 63 -6.86 11.13 -14.37
CA GLN A 63 -6.24 11.24 -15.69
C GLN A 63 -4.82 10.67 -15.64
N PRO A 64 -4.37 9.93 -16.68
CA PRO A 64 -3.07 9.28 -16.69
C PRO A 64 -1.88 10.20 -16.41
N ARG A 65 -1.89 11.41 -16.94
CA ARG A 65 -0.80 12.38 -16.70
C ARG A 65 -0.74 12.81 -15.24
N ILE A 66 -1.89 13.16 -14.67
CA ILE A 66 -1.98 13.58 -13.26
C ILE A 66 -1.59 12.42 -12.35
N LEU A 67 -2.06 11.21 -12.66
CA LEU A 67 -1.74 10.01 -11.93
C LEU A 67 -0.24 9.72 -11.94
N HIS A 68 0.40 9.83 -13.10
CA HIS A 68 1.84 9.60 -13.25
C HIS A 68 2.66 10.55 -12.36
N GLU A 69 2.38 11.84 -12.43
CA GLU A 69 3.06 12.86 -11.64
C GLU A 69 2.80 12.70 -10.14
N SER A 70 1.54 12.41 -9.79
CA SER A 70 1.14 12.25 -8.39
C SER A 70 1.75 11.01 -7.74
N LEU A 71 1.78 9.87 -8.44
CA LEU A 71 2.42 8.65 -7.94
C LEU A 71 3.92 8.85 -7.76
N LYS A 72 4.58 9.52 -8.70
CA LYS A 72 5.99 9.83 -8.58
C LYS A 72 6.25 10.69 -7.34
N LEU A 73 5.48 11.73 -7.14
CA LEU A 73 5.58 12.59 -5.96
C LEU A 73 5.31 11.82 -4.68
N CYS A 74 4.28 10.99 -4.65
CA CYS A 74 3.91 10.19 -3.48
C CYS A 74 5.06 9.28 -3.04
N ILE A 75 5.59 8.50 -3.97
CA ILE A 75 6.65 7.53 -3.68
C ILE A 75 7.96 8.25 -3.33
N ASP A 76 8.34 9.29 -4.06
CA ASP A 76 9.53 10.07 -3.75
C ASP A 76 9.43 10.72 -2.37
N THR A 77 8.25 11.19 -1.99
CA THR A 77 8.00 11.76 -0.66
C THR A 77 8.15 10.70 0.43
N ILE A 78 7.60 9.50 0.23
CA ILE A 78 7.77 8.39 1.17
C ILE A 78 9.25 8.04 1.33
N MET A 79 10.01 7.97 0.24
CA MET A 79 11.45 7.69 0.30
C MET A 79 12.22 8.79 1.02
N SER A 80 11.85 10.04 0.82
CA SER A 80 12.43 11.19 1.54
C SER A 80 12.16 11.10 3.04
N ILE A 81 10.93 10.77 3.43
CA ILE A 81 10.57 10.56 4.84
C ILE A 81 11.39 9.42 5.43
N ALA A 82 11.53 8.31 4.70
CA ALA A 82 12.32 7.17 5.14
C ALA A 82 13.77 7.55 5.38
N LYS A 83 14.36 8.30 4.47
CA LYS A 83 15.73 8.79 4.59
C LYS A 83 15.90 9.71 5.81
N ASP A 84 14.95 10.62 6.02
CA ASP A 84 14.98 11.54 7.17
C ASP A 84 14.86 10.80 8.50
N LYS A 85 14.19 9.64 8.51
CA LYS A 85 14.10 8.78 9.69
C LYS A 85 15.34 7.90 9.90
N GLY A 86 16.32 7.98 9.01
CA GLY A 86 17.55 7.19 9.08
C GLY A 86 17.41 5.75 8.64
N LEU A 87 16.37 5.43 7.89
CA LEU A 87 16.20 4.07 7.38
C LEU A 87 17.27 3.75 6.34
N LYS A 88 17.77 2.54 6.35
CA LYS A 88 18.78 2.03 5.43
C LYS A 88 18.17 1.32 4.23
N LEU A 89 17.07 0.63 4.45
CA LEU A 89 16.38 -0.14 3.42
C LEU A 89 14.88 0.10 3.51
N VAL A 90 14.24 0.19 2.37
CA VAL A 90 12.79 0.22 2.24
C VAL A 90 12.37 -0.92 1.32
N TYR A 91 11.50 -1.76 1.82
CA TYR A 91 10.95 -2.91 1.13
C TYR A 91 9.50 -2.63 0.74
N THR A 92 9.09 -3.14 -0.41
CA THR A 92 7.68 -3.15 -0.80
C THR A 92 7.37 -4.41 -1.59
N ALA A 93 6.11 -4.78 -1.63
CA ALA A 93 5.63 -5.88 -2.46
C ALA A 93 4.39 -5.42 -3.23
N THR A 94 4.29 -5.84 -4.46
CA THR A 94 3.11 -5.58 -5.27
C THR A 94 2.88 -6.73 -6.25
N LYS A 95 1.63 -7.08 -6.47
CA LYS A 95 1.24 -7.98 -7.57
C LYS A 95 0.89 -7.19 -8.84
N HIS A 96 0.89 -5.87 -8.75
CA HIS A 96 0.52 -4.98 -9.85
C HIS A 96 1.73 -4.71 -10.72
N GLU A 97 1.77 -5.31 -11.91
CA GLU A 97 2.94 -5.27 -12.78
C GLU A 97 3.35 -3.84 -13.16
N ALA A 98 2.39 -2.99 -13.49
CA ALA A 98 2.67 -1.61 -13.87
C ALA A 98 3.32 -0.82 -12.72
N LEU A 99 2.88 -1.05 -11.49
CA LEU A 99 3.46 -0.41 -10.32
C LEU A 99 4.89 -0.90 -10.07
N GLY A 100 5.14 -2.21 -10.20
CA GLY A 100 6.49 -2.77 -10.08
C GLY A 100 7.46 -2.19 -11.11
N LYS A 101 7.05 -2.07 -12.36
CA LYS A 101 7.86 -1.44 -13.40
C LYS A 101 8.18 0.02 -13.09
N ARG A 102 7.22 0.74 -12.50
CA ARG A 102 7.42 2.12 -12.05
C ARG A 102 8.50 2.20 -10.98
N TYR A 103 8.49 1.29 -10.01
CA TYR A 103 9.50 1.26 -8.95
C TYR A 103 10.91 1.12 -9.51
N GLU A 104 11.11 0.23 -10.47
CA GLU A 104 12.41 0.05 -11.10
C GLU A 104 12.83 1.25 -11.94
N LYS A 105 11.91 1.81 -12.71
CA LYS A 105 12.20 2.87 -13.68
C LYS A 105 12.43 4.24 -13.03
N TYR A 106 11.61 4.60 -12.04
CA TYR A 106 11.58 5.96 -11.51
C TYR A 106 12.06 6.09 -10.07
N HIS A 107 12.18 5.00 -9.33
CA HIS A 107 12.42 5.06 -7.88
C HIS A 107 13.64 4.29 -7.42
N GLN A 108 14.48 3.85 -8.34
CA GLN A 108 15.76 3.17 -8.05
C GLN A 108 15.58 1.92 -7.18
N MET A 109 14.46 1.24 -7.32
CA MET A 109 14.21 0.00 -6.59
C MET A 109 14.63 -1.21 -7.44
N MET A 110 15.09 -2.23 -6.77
CA MET A 110 15.54 -3.47 -7.40
C MET A 110 14.51 -4.58 -7.18
N LEU A 111 14.18 -5.29 -8.23
CA LEU A 111 13.38 -6.50 -8.10
C LEU A 111 14.22 -7.56 -7.36
N THR A 112 13.72 -8.04 -6.23
CA THR A 112 14.42 -9.07 -5.43
C THR A 112 13.82 -10.45 -5.61
N GLU A 113 12.49 -10.54 -5.63
CA GLU A 113 11.78 -11.81 -5.83
C GLU A 113 10.52 -11.59 -6.64
N SER A 114 10.10 -12.62 -7.36
CA SER A 114 8.81 -12.67 -8.04
C SER A 114 8.07 -13.96 -7.62
N ASN A 115 6.78 -14.05 -7.98
CA ASN A 115 5.94 -15.21 -7.65
C ASN A 115 5.80 -15.44 -6.14
N VAL A 116 5.72 -14.37 -5.38
CA VAL A 116 5.56 -14.41 -3.92
C VAL A 116 4.09 -14.60 -3.57
N LYS A 117 3.83 -15.44 -2.55
CA LYS A 117 2.52 -15.62 -1.95
C LYS A 117 2.45 -14.80 -0.67
N THR A 118 1.30 -14.19 -0.41
CA THR A 118 1.08 -13.42 0.82
C THR A 118 0.10 -14.16 1.73
N PHE A 119 0.33 -14.06 3.03
CA PHE A 119 -0.48 -14.71 4.04
C PHE A 119 -0.89 -13.70 5.11
N LEU A 120 -2.10 -13.85 5.61
CA LEU A 120 -2.64 -13.00 6.65
C LEU A 120 -3.23 -13.85 7.76
N ARG A 121 -3.02 -13.46 9.01
CA ARG A 121 -3.73 -14.00 10.16
C ARG A 121 -4.42 -12.87 10.89
N ASP A 122 -5.70 -13.02 11.12
CA ASP A 122 -6.50 -12.10 11.92
C ASP A 122 -6.40 -12.56 13.39
N LEU A 123 -5.55 -11.90 14.16
CA LEU A 123 -5.30 -12.29 15.56
C LEU A 123 -6.49 -12.03 16.48
N ASP A 124 -7.29 -11.04 16.12
CA ASP A 124 -8.46 -10.63 16.91
C ASP A 124 -9.72 -11.38 16.52
N GLY A 125 -9.78 -11.90 15.30
CA GLY A 125 -10.93 -12.62 14.77
C GLY A 125 -12.11 -11.73 14.36
N ASN A 126 -11.97 -10.42 14.45
CA ASN A 126 -13.06 -9.47 14.21
C ASN A 126 -13.02 -8.82 12.84
N TYR A 127 -11.91 -8.92 12.13
CA TYR A 127 -11.69 -8.18 10.89
C TYR A 127 -11.96 -8.98 9.63
N THR A 128 -11.95 -10.30 9.71
CA THR A 128 -11.91 -11.17 8.52
C THR A 128 -13.02 -10.87 7.51
N LYS A 129 -14.22 -10.60 7.97
CA LYS A 129 -15.37 -10.32 7.09
C LYS A 129 -15.21 -9.01 6.32
N ASP A 130 -14.49 -8.05 6.92
CA ASP A 130 -14.37 -6.70 6.40
C ASP A 130 -13.12 -6.50 5.55
N LEU A 131 -12.17 -7.44 5.60
CA LEU A 131 -10.89 -7.29 4.91
C LEU A 131 -11.00 -7.45 3.39
N GLU A 132 -11.96 -8.23 2.90
CA GLU A 132 -12.17 -8.46 1.46
C GLU A 132 -10.92 -9.00 0.74
N TRP A 133 -9.95 -9.55 1.51
CA TRP A 133 -8.68 -10.06 0.99
C TRP A 133 -8.67 -11.55 0.69
N ILE A 134 -9.63 -12.25 1.24
CA ILE A 134 -9.64 -13.70 1.21
C ILE A 134 -10.13 -14.15 -0.16
N GLN A 135 -9.24 -14.76 -0.93
CA GLN A 135 -9.54 -15.22 -2.27
C GLN A 135 -10.10 -16.64 -2.30
N ASP A 136 -9.92 -17.38 -1.20
CA ASP A 136 -10.42 -18.73 -1.03
C ASP A 136 -11.14 -18.82 0.31
N GLU A 137 -12.41 -18.42 0.31
CA GLU A 137 -13.25 -18.43 1.51
C GLU A 137 -13.45 -19.85 2.05
N GLU A 138 -13.55 -20.82 1.17
CA GLU A 138 -13.75 -22.21 1.56
C GLU A 138 -12.54 -22.72 2.36
N GLN A 139 -11.34 -22.45 1.89
CA GLN A 139 -10.12 -22.83 2.59
C GLN A 139 -10.00 -22.08 3.94
N TYR A 140 -10.34 -20.80 3.97
CA TYR A 140 -10.33 -20.02 5.19
C TYR A 140 -11.27 -20.61 6.25
N PHE A 141 -12.51 -20.87 5.89
CA PHE A 141 -13.50 -21.41 6.82
C PHE A 141 -13.13 -22.81 7.30
N LYS A 142 -12.47 -23.60 6.46
CA LYS A 142 -12.00 -24.94 6.81
C LYS A 142 -10.94 -24.92 7.91
N HIS A 143 -10.06 -23.92 7.92
CA HIS A 143 -8.97 -23.82 8.89
C HIS A 143 -9.32 -23.03 10.15
N ASN A 144 -10.34 -22.22 10.13
CA ASN A 144 -10.70 -21.30 11.22
C ASN A 144 -12.04 -21.59 11.87
N LYS A 145 -12.55 -22.79 11.70
CA LYS A 145 -13.75 -23.26 12.42
C LYS A 145 -13.41 -23.72 13.82
#